data_d182799acbec07c054fa5b62978efb1d
#
_entry.id   d182799acbec07c054fa5b62978efb1d
#
_cell.length_a   1.000
_cell.length_b   1.000
_cell.length_c   1.000
_cell.angle_alpha   90.00
_cell.angle_beta   90.00
_cell.angle_gamma   90.00
#
_symmetry.space_group_name_H-M   'P 1'
#
loop_
_entity.id
_entity.type
_entity.pdbx_description
1 polymer ?
#
loop_
_entity_poly.entity_id
_entity_poly.type
_entity_poly.pdbx_seq_one_letter_code
_entity_poly.pdbx_strand_id
1 'polypeptide(L)'
;TLSRQTLDADLRYYQRIATTGVLALRFRGFKSYGAYPDFLYFGGNSEMRGYDYLSFVGQNSVFANAELRFPLIEAALTPVGVMGGVRGVFFANLGGGWFKDQGYSFATSKAETVTPITGYQTDAAGNLLQDSSGNPVAIYGSPQTITGFRLKDGRASYGFGLETFALGFPIHFDWSWRTLFNTAWEDQVFASSGGSATFRKPRFAVWIGYDF
;
A
#
# COMPACT_ATOMS: atom_id res chain seq x y z
N THR A 1 -29.99 15.06 14.82
CA THR A 1 -30.20 13.92 13.90
C THR A 1 -28.86 13.55 13.28
N LEU A 2 -28.39 12.34 13.50
CA LEU A 2 -27.19 11.80 12.86
C LEU A 2 -27.53 11.55 11.40
N SER A 3 -26.98 12.34 10.47
CA SER A 3 -27.11 12.09 9.04
C SER A 3 -25.78 11.58 8.49
N ARG A 4 -25.82 10.36 7.93
CA ARG A 4 -24.68 9.71 7.25
C ARG A 4 -25.20 8.95 6.05
N GLN A 5 -24.48 9.04 4.95
CA GLN A 5 -24.65 8.19 3.78
C GLN A 5 -23.31 7.58 3.43
N THR A 6 -23.29 6.28 3.22
CA THR A 6 -22.09 5.51 2.88
C THR A 6 -22.35 4.68 1.64
N LEU A 7 -21.44 4.79 0.68
CA LEU A 7 -21.37 3.95 -0.50
C LEU A 7 -20.08 3.12 -0.42
N ASP A 8 -20.20 1.80 -0.43
CA ASP A 8 -19.09 0.86 -0.49
C ASP A 8 -19.34 -0.12 -1.64
N ALA A 9 -18.41 -0.18 -2.58
CA ALA A 9 -18.48 -1.07 -3.73
C ALA A 9 -17.19 -1.89 -3.81
N ASP A 10 -17.30 -3.22 -3.76
CA ASP A 10 -16.19 -4.17 -3.90
C ASP A 10 -16.45 -5.05 -5.12
N LEU A 11 -15.78 -4.75 -6.22
CA LEU A 11 -15.91 -5.43 -7.50
C LEU A 11 -14.75 -6.42 -7.65
N ARG A 12 -15.07 -7.66 -7.96
CA ARG A 12 -14.08 -8.73 -8.14
C ARG A 12 -14.32 -9.44 -9.47
N TYR A 13 -13.23 -9.70 -10.19
CA TYR A 13 -13.25 -10.40 -11.46
C TYR A 13 -12.17 -11.47 -11.49
N TYR A 14 -12.55 -12.65 -11.92
CA TYR A 14 -11.64 -13.80 -12.02
C TYR A 14 -11.69 -14.36 -13.44
N GLN A 15 -10.53 -14.38 -14.07
CA GLN A 15 -10.36 -14.94 -15.41
C GLN A 15 -9.37 -16.10 -15.37
N ARG A 16 -9.80 -17.26 -15.82
CA ARG A 16 -8.88 -18.39 -16.01
C ARG A 16 -7.93 -18.08 -17.17
N ILE A 17 -6.63 -18.24 -16.91
CA ILE A 17 -5.57 -18.07 -17.91
C ILE A 17 -4.90 -19.43 -18.11
N ALA A 18 -4.81 -19.88 -19.36
CA ALA A 18 -4.31 -21.20 -19.70
C ALA A 18 -5.08 -22.33 -18.96
N THR A 19 -4.40 -23.42 -18.64
CA THR A 19 -5.06 -24.60 -18.02
C THR A 19 -5.27 -24.44 -16.51
N THR A 20 -4.38 -23.74 -15.83
CA THR A 20 -4.30 -23.74 -14.35
C THR A 20 -4.11 -22.38 -13.71
N GLY A 21 -3.80 -21.34 -14.51
CA GLY A 21 -3.61 -19.98 -14.00
C GLY A 21 -4.92 -19.22 -13.82
N VAL A 22 -4.94 -18.27 -12.91
CA VAL A 22 -6.07 -17.35 -12.66
C VAL A 22 -5.55 -15.93 -12.57
N LEU A 23 -6.12 -15.03 -13.38
CA LEU A 23 -6.03 -13.59 -13.17
C LEU A 23 -7.18 -13.18 -12.25
N ALA A 24 -6.87 -12.63 -11.10
CA ALA A 24 -7.83 -12.07 -10.17
C ALA A 24 -7.64 -10.56 -10.13
N LEU A 25 -8.73 -9.83 -10.35
CA LEU A 25 -8.78 -8.37 -10.28
C LEU A 25 -9.79 -7.97 -9.21
N ARG A 26 -9.43 -6.98 -8.41
CA ARG A 26 -10.31 -6.38 -7.42
C ARG A 26 -10.24 -4.87 -7.52
N PHE A 27 -11.39 -4.24 -7.41
CA PHE A 27 -11.49 -2.79 -7.23
C PHE A 27 -12.47 -2.52 -6.10
N ARG A 28 -12.04 -1.76 -5.09
CA ARG A 28 -12.92 -1.31 -4.01
C ARG A 28 -12.92 0.21 -3.94
N GLY A 29 -14.11 0.78 -3.92
CA GLY A 29 -14.35 2.21 -3.73
C GLY A 29 -15.25 2.43 -2.54
N PHE A 30 -14.85 3.33 -1.64
CA PHE A 30 -15.61 3.72 -0.46
C PHE A 30 -15.77 5.23 -0.42
N LYS A 31 -16.98 5.69 -0.11
CA LYS A 31 -17.28 7.11 0.12
C LYS A 31 -18.31 7.25 1.21
N SER A 32 -18.02 8.09 2.20
CA SER A 32 -18.98 8.46 3.25
C SER A 32 -19.09 9.97 3.37
N TYR A 33 -20.32 10.45 3.54
CA TYR A 33 -20.63 11.87 3.68
C TYR A 33 -21.82 12.09 4.62
N GLY A 34 -21.98 13.33 5.08
CA GLY A 34 -22.98 13.74 6.07
C GLY A 34 -22.35 14.48 7.24
N ALA A 35 -23.14 14.72 8.30
CA ALA A 35 -22.66 15.41 9.50
C ALA A 35 -21.64 14.56 10.30
N TYR A 36 -21.76 13.24 10.23
CA TYR A 36 -20.89 12.29 10.92
C TYR A 36 -20.49 11.16 9.96
N PRO A 37 -19.58 11.43 9.01
CA PRO A 37 -19.17 10.44 8.03
C PRO A 37 -18.42 9.27 8.68
N ASP A 38 -18.50 8.11 8.06
CA ASP A 38 -17.73 6.93 8.40
C ASP A 38 -16.35 6.94 7.71
N PHE A 39 -15.47 6.03 8.13
CA PHE A 39 -14.13 5.90 7.59
C PHE A 39 -13.86 4.44 7.19
N LEU A 40 -13.21 4.25 6.06
CA LEU A 40 -12.64 2.96 5.71
C LEU A 40 -11.16 2.94 6.10
N TYR A 41 -10.79 1.93 6.89
CA TYR A 41 -9.40 1.55 7.15
C TYR A 41 -9.05 0.39 6.25
N PHE A 42 -7.92 0.46 5.57
CA PHE A 42 -7.43 -0.62 4.72
C PHE A 42 -5.90 -0.61 4.64
N GLY A 43 -5.31 -1.68 4.11
CA GLY A 43 -3.87 -1.83 3.94
C GLY A 43 -3.35 -3.15 4.46
N GLY A 44 -2.18 -3.53 4.01
CA GLY A 44 -1.55 -4.83 4.32
C GLY A 44 -2.22 -6.01 3.63
N ASN A 45 -1.77 -7.21 3.94
CA ASN A 45 -2.32 -8.50 3.53
C ASN A 45 -2.84 -8.53 2.08
N SER A 46 -4.14 -8.84 1.86
CA SER A 46 -4.77 -8.93 0.54
C SER A 46 -5.22 -7.59 -0.05
N GLU A 47 -4.97 -6.45 0.62
CA GLU A 47 -5.44 -5.14 0.15
C GLU A 47 -4.30 -4.32 -0.46
N MET A 48 -3.32 -3.90 0.35
CA MET A 48 -2.17 -3.11 -0.08
C MET A 48 -0.87 -3.75 0.43
N ARG A 49 -0.46 -4.85 -0.17
CA ARG A 49 0.76 -5.58 0.21
C ARG A 49 1.98 -4.67 0.17
N GLY A 50 2.89 -4.82 1.13
CA GLY A 50 4.06 -3.94 1.27
C GLY A 50 3.81 -2.68 2.09
N TYR A 51 2.57 -2.42 2.48
CA TYR A 51 2.18 -1.41 3.47
C TYR A 51 1.71 -2.10 4.75
N ASP A 52 1.71 -1.37 5.84
CA ASP A 52 1.31 -1.92 7.13
C ASP A 52 -0.21 -2.14 7.18
N TYR A 53 -0.63 -3.06 8.03
CA TYR A 53 -2.05 -3.37 8.21
C TYR A 53 -2.83 -2.13 8.65
N LEU A 54 -3.97 -1.85 7.99
CA LEU A 54 -4.84 -0.69 8.24
C LEU A 54 -4.11 0.67 8.19
N SER A 55 -3.03 0.78 7.43
CA SER A 55 -2.23 2.01 7.34
C SER A 55 -2.88 3.14 6.52
N PHE A 56 -3.93 2.84 5.79
CA PHE A 56 -4.72 3.82 5.03
C PHE A 56 -6.06 4.04 5.70
N VAL A 57 -6.48 5.29 5.74
CA VAL A 57 -7.79 5.69 6.26
C VAL A 57 -8.36 6.84 5.46
N GLY A 58 -9.66 6.86 5.25
CA GLY A 58 -10.33 7.98 4.61
C GLY A 58 -11.85 7.88 4.63
N GLN A 59 -12.50 9.04 4.54
CA GLN A 59 -13.93 9.16 4.19
C GLN A 59 -14.18 8.79 2.74
N ASN A 60 -13.16 9.00 1.90
CA ASN A 60 -13.10 8.55 0.53
C ASN A 60 -11.87 7.65 0.41
N SER A 61 -12.04 6.47 -0.12
CA SER A 61 -10.96 5.51 -0.28
C SER A 61 -11.16 4.72 -1.57
N VAL A 62 -10.05 4.39 -2.21
CA VAL A 62 -10.05 3.56 -3.40
C VAL A 62 -8.82 2.66 -3.38
N PHE A 63 -8.99 1.39 -3.71
CA PHE A 63 -7.86 0.55 -4.04
C PHE A 63 -8.20 -0.47 -5.12
N ALA A 64 -7.19 -0.88 -5.84
CA ALA A 64 -7.24 -1.89 -6.87
C ALA A 64 -6.11 -2.90 -6.68
N ASN A 65 -6.43 -4.16 -6.92
CA ASN A 65 -5.49 -5.27 -6.87
C ASN A 65 -5.55 -6.04 -8.17
N ALA A 66 -4.41 -6.47 -8.66
CA ALA A 66 -4.28 -7.41 -9.75
C ALA A 66 -3.36 -8.55 -9.31
N GLU A 67 -3.80 -9.79 -9.46
CA GLU A 67 -3.03 -10.97 -9.10
C GLU A 67 -3.05 -11.99 -10.23
N LEU A 68 -1.88 -12.51 -10.55
CA LEU A 68 -1.71 -13.68 -11.40
C LEU A 68 -1.32 -14.85 -10.52
N ARG A 69 -2.23 -15.79 -10.34
CA ARG A 69 -2.09 -16.99 -9.51
C ARG A 69 -1.83 -18.20 -10.41
N PHE A 70 -0.85 -19.02 -10.06
CA PHE A 70 -0.51 -20.23 -10.81
C PHE A 70 0.01 -21.33 -9.89
N PRO A 71 -0.35 -22.60 -10.12
CA PRO A 71 0.15 -23.69 -9.32
C PRO A 71 1.64 -23.92 -9.61
N LEU A 72 2.42 -24.12 -8.54
CA LEU A 72 3.82 -24.54 -8.61
C LEU A 72 3.96 -26.01 -8.27
N ILE A 73 3.24 -26.45 -7.23
CA ILE A 73 3.22 -27.83 -6.75
C ILE A 73 1.78 -28.18 -6.43
N GLU A 74 1.25 -29.26 -7.00
CA GLU A 74 -0.17 -29.61 -6.80
C GLU A 74 -0.45 -30.18 -5.40
N ALA A 75 0.41 -31.05 -4.91
CA ALA A 75 0.42 -31.53 -3.52
C ALA A 75 1.80 -32.14 -3.18
N ALA A 76 2.23 -32.03 -1.94
CA ALA A 76 3.47 -32.64 -1.46
C ALA A 76 3.20 -33.50 -0.22
N LEU A 77 3.66 -34.76 -0.26
CA LEU A 77 3.74 -35.61 0.92
C LEU A 77 4.95 -35.19 1.73
N THR A 78 4.75 -34.80 2.97
CA THR A 78 5.82 -34.44 3.88
C THR A 78 5.80 -35.36 5.11
N PRO A 79 6.89 -35.45 5.89
CA PRO A 79 6.91 -36.24 7.13
C PRO A 79 5.86 -35.83 8.17
N VAL A 80 5.33 -34.62 8.06
CA VAL A 80 4.28 -34.08 8.97
C VAL A 80 2.87 -34.15 8.36
N GLY A 81 2.71 -34.79 7.18
CA GLY A 81 1.43 -34.98 6.51
C GLY A 81 1.42 -34.46 5.07
N VAL A 82 0.24 -34.45 4.46
CA VAL A 82 0.03 -33.90 3.13
C VAL A 82 0.00 -32.37 3.25
N MET A 83 1.01 -31.71 2.71
CA MET A 83 0.94 -30.27 2.44
C MET A 83 0.07 -30.06 1.20
N GLY A 84 -0.95 -29.21 1.30
CA GLY A 84 -1.69 -28.71 0.15
C GLY A 84 -0.77 -28.09 -0.88
N GLY A 85 -1.25 -27.96 -2.12
CA GLY A 85 -0.44 -27.43 -3.21
C GLY A 85 0.19 -26.06 -2.87
N VAL A 86 1.36 -25.82 -3.46
CA VAL A 86 2.01 -24.50 -3.39
C VAL A 86 1.63 -23.73 -4.65
N ARG A 87 1.09 -22.53 -4.48
CA ARG A 87 0.80 -21.58 -5.57
C ARG A 87 1.80 -20.44 -5.56
N GLY A 88 2.20 -20.01 -6.74
CA GLY A 88 2.88 -18.74 -6.96
C GLY A 88 1.86 -17.65 -7.27
N VAL A 89 2.12 -16.45 -6.79
CA VAL A 89 1.29 -15.27 -7.03
C VAL A 89 2.18 -14.12 -7.43
N PHE A 90 1.94 -13.49 -8.59
CA PHE A 90 2.43 -12.15 -8.88
C PHE A 90 1.31 -11.15 -8.58
N PHE A 91 1.64 -10.06 -7.95
CA PHE A 91 0.64 -9.07 -7.58
C PHE A 91 1.07 -7.63 -7.83
N ALA A 92 0.10 -6.78 -8.07
CA ALA A 92 0.23 -5.32 -8.11
C ALA A 92 -0.95 -4.69 -7.39
N ASN A 93 -0.68 -3.68 -6.57
CA ASN A 93 -1.69 -2.97 -5.79
C ASN A 93 -1.53 -1.47 -5.99
N LEU A 94 -2.65 -0.78 -6.00
CA LEU A 94 -2.73 0.66 -6.17
C LEU A 94 -3.88 1.18 -5.31
N GLY A 95 -3.68 2.23 -4.52
CA GLY A 95 -4.75 2.76 -3.68
C GLY A 95 -4.40 4.03 -2.93
N GLY A 96 -5.41 4.56 -2.23
CA GLY A 96 -5.28 5.73 -1.38
C GLY A 96 -6.58 6.05 -0.66
N GLY A 97 -6.47 6.77 0.44
CA GLY A 97 -7.59 7.23 1.24
C GLY A 97 -7.41 8.70 1.61
N TRP A 98 -8.50 9.46 1.66
CA TRP A 98 -8.45 10.89 1.98
C TRP A 98 -9.73 11.38 2.68
N PHE A 99 -9.62 12.51 3.36
CA PHE A 99 -10.73 13.19 3.98
C PHE A 99 -11.25 14.31 3.06
N LYS A 100 -12.53 14.66 3.19
CA LYS A 100 -13.23 15.59 2.30
C LYS A 100 -12.52 16.95 2.16
N ASP A 101 -11.97 17.45 3.26
CA ASP A 101 -11.38 18.80 3.32
C ASP A 101 -9.87 18.80 3.07
N GLN A 102 -9.29 17.65 2.69
CA GLN A 102 -7.90 17.53 2.29
C GLN A 102 -7.79 17.63 0.76
N GLY A 103 -6.92 18.51 0.29
CA GLY A 103 -6.55 18.53 -1.12
C GLY A 103 -5.86 17.23 -1.50
N TYR A 104 -6.56 16.36 -2.22
CA TYR A 104 -6.04 15.05 -2.64
C TYR A 104 -5.83 14.99 -4.14
N SER A 105 -4.65 14.59 -4.55
CA SER A 105 -4.28 14.35 -5.94
C SER A 105 -3.67 12.96 -6.08
N PHE A 106 -4.41 12.00 -6.61
CA PHE A 106 -3.96 10.61 -6.72
C PHE A 106 -2.63 10.48 -7.47
N ALA A 107 -2.56 11.11 -8.65
CA ALA A 107 -1.36 11.12 -9.49
C ALA A 107 -1.24 12.45 -10.24
N THR A 108 -0.03 12.79 -10.67
CA THR A 108 0.25 13.99 -11.46
C THR A 108 1.43 13.76 -12.40
N SER A 109 1.47 14.51 -13.49
CA SER A 109 2.65 14.64 -14.37
C SER A 109 3.14 16.10 -14.44
N LYS A 110 2.48 17.02 -13.71
CA LYS A 110 2.84 18.44 -13.72
C LYS A 110 4.18 18.65 -13.02
N ALA A 111 5.00 19.56 -13.56
CA ALA A 111 6.20 20.01 -12.87
C ALA A 111 5.82 20.66 -11.53
N GLU A 112 6.52 20.30 -10.47
CA GLU A 112 6.30 20.81 -9.12
C GLU A 112 7.66 20.98 -8.43
N THR A 113 7.90 22.17 -7.87
CA THR A 113 9.10 22.40 -7.06
C THR A 113 8.77 22.12 -5.61
N VAL A 114 9.53 21.20 -5.01
CA VAL A 114 9.37 20.78 -3.61
C VAL A 114 10.66 20.97 -2.85
N THR A 115 10.53 21.34 -1.58
CA THR A 115 11.62 21.41 -0.63
C THR A 115 11.48 20.22 0.33
N PRO A 116 12.41 19.25 0.29
CA PRO A 116 12.29 18.05 1.13
C PRO A 116 12.54 18.38 2.59
N ILE A 117 11.88 17.67 3.49
CA ILE A 117 12.27 17.61 4.89
C ILE A 117 13.31 16.50 5.01
N THR A 118 14.56 16.87 5.31
CA THR A 118 15.68 15.94 5.42
C THR A 118 15.87 15.40 6.85
N GLY A 119 15.24 16.04 7.83
CA GLY A 119 15.31 15.63 9.24
C GLY A 119 14.57 16.60 10.14
N TYR A 120 14.76 16.42 11.43
CA TYR A 120 14.22 17.31 12.46
C TYR A 120 15.33 17.71 13.43
N GLN A 121 15.27 18.93 13.95
CA GLN A 121 16.22 19.43 14.92
C GLN A 121 16.05 18.72 16.26
N THR A 122 17.18 18.42 16.92
CA THR A 122 17.23 17.83 18.24
C THR A 122 18.05 18.68 19.21
N ASP A 123 17.72 18.60 20.49
CA ASP A 123 18.57 19.16 21.55
C ASP A 123 19.81 18.30 21.80
N ALA A 124 20.67 18.72 22.72
CA ALA A 124 21.89 17.99 23.10
C ALA A 124 21.60 16.59 23.72
N ALA A 125 20.40 16.34 24.19
CA ALA A 125 19.96 15.07 24.75
C ALA A 125 19.31 14.14 23.68
N GLY A 126 19.16 14.64 22.44
CA GLY A 126 18.54 13.89 21.34
C GLY A 126 17.01 14.00 21.26
N ASN A 127 16.37 14.86 22.07
CA ASN A 127 14.94 15.10 21.99
C ASN A 127 14.61 16.05 20.83
N LEU A 128 13.47 15.83 20.17
CA LEU A 128 12.99 16.71 19.09
C LEU A 128 12.72 18.12 19.63
N LEU A 129 13.31 19.13 19.01
CA LEU A 129 12.95 20.52 19.24
C LEU A 129 11.56 20.79 18.65
N GLN A 130 10.74 21.52 19.41
CA GLN A 130 9.38 21.89 19.01
C GLN A 130 9.29 23.40 18.81
N ASP A 131 8.47 23.82 17.84
CA ASP A 131 8.12 25.21 17.64
C ASP A 131 7.10 25.68 18.70
N SER A 132 6.69 26.95 18.63
CA SER A 132 5.69 27.54 19.54
C SER A 132 4.30 26.89 19.48
N SER A 133 4.04 26.08 18.45
CA SER A 133 2.80 25.34 18.25
C SER A 133 2.92 23.87 18.66
N GLY A 134 4.09 23.43 19.15
CA GLY A 134 4.35 22.07 19.56
C GLY A 134 4.72 21.12 18.43
N ASN A 135 4.97 21.64 17.21
CA ASN A 135 5.38 20.81 16.07
C ASN A 135 6.91 20.65 16.05
N PRO A 136 7.44 19.48 15.62
CA PRO A 136 8.85 19.27 15.43
C PRO A 136 9.44 20.28 14.44
N VAL A 137 10.57 20.90 14.77
CA VAL A 137 11.26 21.86 13.89
C VAL A 137 11.97 21.09 12.77
N ALA A 138 11.46 21.25 11.54
CA ALA A 138 11.99 20.55 10.37
C ALA A 138 13.30 21.14 9.85
N ILE A 139 14.18 20.27 9.37
CA ILE A 139 15.37 20.62 8.59
C ILE A 139 15.03 20.43 7.12
N TYR A 140 15.12 21.50 6.35
CA TYR A 140 14.82 21.49 4.92
C TYR A 140 16.07 21.30 4.08
N GLY A 141 15.95 20.50 3.02
CA GLY A 141 16.97 20.39 1.97
C GLY A 141 16.81 21.45 0.89
N SER A 142 17.59 21.33 -0.19
CA SER A 142 17.48 22.24 -1.33
C SER A 142 16.22 21.99 -2.16
N PRO A 143 15.50 23.02 -2.62
CA PRO A 143 14.36 22.88 -3.50
C PRO A 143 14.74 22.15 -4.80
N GLN A 144 13.88 21.21 -5.24
CA GLN A 144 14.07 20.48 -6.50
C GLN A 144 12.77 20.48 -7.32
N THR A 145 12.91 20.66 -8.62
CA THR A 145 11.76 20.59 -9.54
C THR A 145 11.64 19.17 -10.08
N ILE A 146 10.53 18.51 -9.73
CA ILE A 146 10.21 17.16 -10.16
C ILE A 146 9.24 17.21 -11.33
N THR A 147 9.56 16.47 -12.39
CA THR A 147 8.75 16.33 -13.60
C THR A 147 8.40 14.87 -13.85
N GLY A 148 7.46 14.63 -14.74
CA GLY A 148 7.04 13.29 -15.15
C GLY A 148 5.97 12.70 -14.24
N PHE A 149 5.41 11.57 -14.69
CA PHE A 149 4.34 10.86 -14.00
C PHE A 149 4.80 10.37 -12.61
N ARG A 150 3.95 10.58 -11.63
CA ARG A 150 4.12 10.08 -10.26
C ARG A 150 2.78 9.97 -9.52
N LEU A 151 2.72 9.08 -8.57
CA LEU A 151 1.68 9.11 -7.56
C LEU A 151 2.02 10.21 -6.55
N LYS A 152 1.09 11.16 -6.37
CA LYS A 152 1.27 12.24 -5.39
C LYS A 152 0.83 11.77 -4.01
N ASP A 153 -0.46 11.50 -3.87
CA ASP A 153 -1.06 11.00 -2.62
C ASP A 153 -1.44 9.53 -2.72
N GLY A 154 -1.58 8.99 -3.94
CA GLY A 154 -1.74 7.56 -4.19
C GLY A 154 -0.51 6.75 -3.79
N ARG A 155 -0.69 5.48 -3.55
CA ARG A 155 0.37 4.51 -3.20
C ARG A 155 0.24 3.29 -4.09
N ALA A 156 1.39 2.71 -4.43
CA ALA A 156 1.45 1.48 -5.22
C ALA A 156 2.49 0.52 -4.65
N SER A 157 2.24 -0.74 -4.87
CA SER A 157 3.19 -1.82 -4.62
C SER A 157 3.02 -2.93 -5.63
N TYR A 158 4.05 -3.72 -5.79
CA TYR A 158 4.06 -4.94 -6.62
C TYR A 158 4.95 -5.97 -5.96
N GLY A 159 4.82 -7.20 -6.38
CA GLY A 159 5.65 -8.25 -5.84
C GLY A 159 5.26 -9.63 -6.30
N PHE A 160 5.82 -10.60 -5.61
CA PHE A 160 5.45 -11.99 -5.77
C PHE A 160 5.28 -12.65 -4.40
N GLY A 161 4.49 -13.70 -4.38
CA GLY A 161 4.25 -14.48 -3.17
C GLY A 161 4.22 -15.97 -3.46
N LEU A 162 4.36 -16.73 -2.38
CA LEU A 162 4.07 -18.15 -2.32
C LEU A 162 2.89 -18.35 -1.37
N GLU A 163 1.96 -19.18 -1.78
CA GLU A 163 0.81 -19.55 -0.97
C GLU A 163 0.76 -21.05 -0.82
N THR A 164 0.55 -21.53 0.39
CA THR A 164 0.34 -22.94 0.69
C THR A 164 -0.82 -23.12 1.65
N PHE A 165 -1.42 -24.29 1.64
CA PHE A 165 -2.50 -24.63 2.54
C PHE A 165 -1.99 -25.59 3.60
N ALA A 166 -1.95 -25.15 4.86
CA ALA A 166 -1.52 -25.95 5.98
C ALA A 166 -2.44 -25.78 7.18
N LEU A 167 -2.70 -26.84 7.93
CA LEU A 167 -3.54 -26.85 9.14
C LEU A 167 -4.97 -26.30 8.91
N GLY A 168 -5.48 -26.37 7.68
CA GLY A 168 -6.81 -25.86 7.33
C GLY A 168 -6.83 -24.38 6.97
N PHE A 169 -5.70 -23.69 6.87
CA PHE A 169 -5.60 -22.27 6.56
C PHE A 169 -4.65 -22.00 5.39
N PRO A 170 -4.95 -21.03 4.53
CA PRO A 170 -3.98 -20.53 3.56
C PRO A 170 -2.94 -19.66 4.27
N ILE A 171 -1.67 -19.96 4.02
CA ILE A 171 -0.50 -19.25 4.51
C ILE A 171 0.22 -18.61 3.34
N HIS A 172 0.45 -17.33 3.44
CA HIS A 172 1.09 -16.52 2.41
C HIS A 172 2.47 -16.06 2.84
N PHE A 173 3.41 -16.08 1.90
CA PHE A 173 4.77 -15.58 2.03
C PHE A 173 4.98 -14.57 0.92
N ASP A 174 4.92 -13.28 1.21
CA ASP A 174 4.94 -12.21 0.23
C ASP A 174 6.23 -11.41 0.27
N TRP A 175 6.82 -11.18 -0.90
CA TRP A 175 7.89 -10.22 -1.14
C TRP A 175 7.35 -9.07 -1.97
N SER A 176 7.35 -7.89 -1.40
CA SER A 176 6.72 -6.71 -1.98
C SER A 176 7.67 -5.52 -2.07
N TRP A 177 7.53 -4.74 -3.13
CA TRP A 177 8.24 -3.49 -3.38
C TRP A 177 7.22 -2.36 -3.51
N ARG A 178 7.50 -1.23 -2.88
CA ARG A 178 6.67 -0.02 -2.98
C ARG A 178 7.21 0.88 -4.07
N THR A 179 6.35 1.67 -4.70
CA THR A 179 6.74 2.65 -5.71
C THR A 179 5.72 3.78 -5.80
N LEU A 180 6.20 4.98 -6.14
CA LEU A 180 5.39 6.10 -6.60
C LEU A 180 5.63 6.39 -8.09
N PHE A 181 6.30 5.47 -8.81
CA PHE A 181 6.68 5.53 -10.23
C PHE A 181 7.68 6.64 -10.59
N ASN A 182 8.24 7.36 -9.61
CA ASN A 182 9.22 8.41 -9.84
C ASN A 182 10.21 8.46 -8.67
N THR A 183 11.45 8.07 -8.91
CA THR A 183 12.48 8.02 -7.87
C THR A 183 12.83 9.38 -7.32
N ALA A 184 12.90 10.41 -8.18
CA ALA A 184 13.18 11.77 -7.73
C ALA A 184 12.07 12.30 -6.82
N TRP A 185 10.82 11.95 -7.06
CA TRP A 185 9.70 12.25 -6.18
C TRP A 185 9.80 11.51 -4.84
N GLU A 186 10.10 10.21 -4.88
CA GLU A 186 10.28 9.39 -3.68
C GLU A 186 11.43 9.90 -2.81
N ASP A 187 12.53 10.35 -3.44
CA ASP A 187 13.67 10.95 -2.71
C ASP A 187 13.27 12.23 -1.96
N GLN A 188 12.35 13.02 -2.52
CA GLN A 188 11.86 14.22 -1.83
C GLN A 188 10.86 13.88 -0.72
N VAL A 189 9.87 13.01 -1.03
CA VAL A 189 8.80 12.66 -0.07
C VAL A 189 9.34 11.89 1.14
N PHE A 190 10.35 11.05 0.92
CA PHE A 190 10.94 10.19 1.96
C PHE A 190 12.37 10.60 2.35
N ALA A 191 12.76 11.82 2.09
CA ALA A 191 14.13 12.30 2.34
C ALA A 191 14.60 12.06 3.79
N SER A 192 13.74 12.31 4.78
CA SER A 192 14.02 12.07 6.20
C SER A 192 14.14 10.58 6.58
N SER A 193 13.67 9.68 5.72
CA SER A 193 13.67 8.22 5.94
C SER A 193 14.65 7.48 5.04
N GLY A 194 15.54 8.20 4.34
CA GLY A 194 16.53 7.64 3.42
C GLY A 194 16.09 7.53 1.96
N GLY A 195 15.08 8.31 1.58
CA GLY A 195 14.64 8.48 0.19
C GLY A 195 14.12 7.22 -0.49
N SER A 196 14.19 7.20 -1.82
CA SER A 196 13.76 6.09 -2.66
C SER A 196 14.50 4.79 -2.36
N ALA A 197 15.78 4.87 -2.01
CA ALA A 197 16.61 3.71 -1.68
C ALA A 197 16.05 2.91 -0.48
N THR A 198 15.49 3.59 0.52
CA THR A 198 14.86 2.94 1.67
C THR A 198 13.38 2.62 1.40
N PHE A 199 12.67 3.53 0.75
CA PHE A 199 11.26 3.33 0.42
C PHE A 199 11.03 2.09 -0.47
N ARG A 200 11.90 1.85 -1.45
CA ARG A 200 11.82 0.72 -2.39
C ARG A 200 12.44 -0.59 -1.88
N LYS A 201 12.99 -0.63 -0.67
CA LYS A 201 13.51 -1.89 -0.12
C LYS A 201 12.41 -2.96 -0.10
N PRO A 202 12.74 -4.21 -0.47
CA PRO A 202 11.79 -5.30 -0.40
C PRO A 202 11.30 -5.52 1.03
N ARG A 203 10.02 -5.76 1.18
CA ARG A 203 9.39 -6.13 2.46
C ARG A 203 8.91 -7.56 2.35
N PHE A 204 9.30 -8.37 3.33
CA PHE A 204 8.80 -9.73 3.47
C PHE A 204 7.70 -9.74 4.54
N ALA A 205 6.60 -10.42 4.22
CA ALA A 205 5.49 -10.62 5.15
C ALA A 205 5.00 -12.06 5.09
N VAL A 206 4.63 -12.58 6.25
CA VAL A 206 3.90 -13.85 6.38
C VAL A 206 2.55 -13.52 6.99
N TRP A 207 1.49 -14.02 6.37
CA TRP A 207 0.14 -13.83 6.88
C TRP A 207 -0.74 -15.04 6.61
N ILE A 208 -1.81 -15.16 7.38
CA ILE A 208 -2.80 -16.23 7.28
C ILE A 208 -4.13 -15.58 6.94
N GLY A 209 -4.78 -16.05 5.91
CA GLY A 209 -6.07 -15.51 5.49
C GLY A 209 -6.40 -15.91 4.06
N TYR A 210 -7.64 -15.69 3.67
CA TYR A 210 -8.08 -15.94 2.31
C TYR A 210 -7.77 -14.74 1.42
N ASP A 211 -7.45 -15.03 0.16
CA ASP A 211 -7.39 -14.04 -0.90
C ASP A 211 -8.76 -13.35 -1.10
N PHE A 212 -8.74 -12.25 -1.82
CA PHE A 212 -10.00 -11.61 -2.24
C PHE A 212 -10.68 -12.37 -3.37
#